data_450587687f51c0dfc5e62f97d6e43a64
#
_entry.id   450587687f51c0dfc5e62f97d6e43a64
#
_cell.length_a   1.000
_cell.length_b   1.000
_cell.length_c   1.000
_cell.angle_alpha   90.00
_cell.angle_beta   90.00
_cell.angle_gamma   90.00
#
_symmetry.space_group_name_H-M   'P 1'
#
loop_
_entity.id
_entity.type
_entity.pdbx_description
1 polymer ?
#
loop_
_entity_poly.entity_id
_entity_poly.type
_entity_poly.pdbx_seq_one_letter_code
_entity_poly.pdbx_strand_id
1 'polypeptide(L)'
;MPLIPEEPQIHESAQGPRATAGGRTAPTPRPVPGPRPAAPARPGRPGPIRPMPAQRTPREPAKPGPSVSASTPQIQLIPASAESALDAAEEAVDLLLESGRAPGDVLVITTGEPHPWAAHELSFGETAYWAQHDAGDDVFYADASVASRAAARPVVVVAVNGGADATVAATLPLALSRSGALLIVCGDPKQINSVLGAGV
;
A
#
# COMPACT_ATOMS: atom_id res chain seq x y z
N MET A 1 -60.97 -18.19 2.19
CA MET A 1 -60.03 -19.16 1.60
C MET A 1 -58.68 -18.47 1.50
N PRO A 2 -57.71 -18.84 2.32
CA PRO A 2 -56.38 -18.24 2.21
C PRO A 2 -55.59 -19.00 1.13
N LEU A 3 -54.95 -18.23 0.22
CA LEU A 3 -54.07 -18.72 -0.80
C LEU A 3 -52.69 -18.97 -0.18
N ILE A 4 -52.22 -20.22 -0.32
CA ILE A 4 -50.88 -20.66 0.09
C ILE A 4 -49.92 -20.16 -1.00
N PRO A 5 -48.79 -19.49 -0.67
CA PRO A 5 -47.73 -19.23 -1.64
C PRO A 5 -46.96 -20.51 -1.96
N GLU A 6 -46.81 -20.82 -3.24
CA GLU A 6 -45.96 -21.91 -3.73
C GLU A 6 -44.48 -21.61 -3.44
N GLU A 7 -43.82 -22.53 -2.80
CA GLU A 7 -42.39 -22.55 -2.63
C GLU A 7 -41.68 -22.83 -3.98
N PRO A 8 -40.63 -22.12 -4.38
CA PRO A 8 -39.85 -22.47 -5.56
C PRO A 8 -39.03 -23.72 -5.32
N GLN A 9 -39.30 -24.77 -6.11
CA GLN A 9 -38.52 -26.01 -6.13
C GLN A 9 -37.10 -25.73 -6.67
N ILE A 10 -36.10 -26.04 -5.85
CA ILE A 10 -34.68 -26.04 -6.24
C ILE A 10 -34.44 -27.32 -7.05
N HIS A 11 -34.23 -27.18 -8.36
CA HIS A 11 -33.76 -28.25 -9.21
C HIS A 11 -32.28 -28.56 -8.90
N GLU A 12 -32.08 -29.72 -8.31
CA GLU A 12 -30.78 -30.37 -8.16
C GLU A 12 -30.23 -30.72 -9.56
N SER A 13 -29.22 -29.97 -10.00
CA SER A 13 -28.57 -30.19 -11.30
C SER A 13 -27.62 -31.37 -11.25
N ALA A 14 -27.87 -32.31 -12.16
CA ALA A 14 -27.19 -33.55 -12.39
C ALA A 14 -25.67 -33.48 -12.45
N GLN A 15 -25.04 -34.49 -11.83
CA GLN A 15 -23.62 -34.80 -11.96
C GLN A 15 -23.19 -34.96 -13.42
N GLY A 16 -22.25 -34.14 -13.88
CA GLY A 16 -21.54 -34.35 -15.14
C GLY A 16 -20.48 -35.47 -15.02
N PRO A 17 -20.12 -36.11 -16.14
CA PRO A 17 -19.28 -37.31 -16.14
C PRO A 17 -17.83 -37.03 -15.80
N ARG A 18 -17.26 -37.89 -14.94
CA ARG A 18 -15.83 -37.97 -14.60
C ARG A 18 -14.98 -38.11 -15.88
N ALA A 19 -14.12 -37.14 -16.16
CA ALA A 19 -13.03 -37.30 -17.09
C ALA A 19 -11.84 -37.97 -16.41
N THR A 20 -11.43 -39.11 -16.97
CA THR A 20 -10.27 -39.90 -16.62
C THR A 20 -8.97 -39.08 -16.78
N ALA A 21 -8.13 -39.13 -15.74
CA ALA A 21 -6.81 -38.56 -15.73
C ALA A 21 -5.90 -39.24 -16.78
N GLY A 22 -5.59 -38.54 -17.85
CA GLY A 22 -4.49 -38.84 -18.74
C GLY A 22 -3.17 -38.41 -18.13
N GLY A 23 -2.31 -39.36 -17.77
CA GLY A 23 -0.97 -39.11 -17.28
C GLY A 23 -0.13 -38.31 -18.29
N ARG A 24 0.34 -37.14 -17.89
CA ARG A 24 1.43 -36.44 -18.58
C ARG A 24 2.70 -36.67 -17.79
N THR A 25 3.58 -37.44 -18.36
CA THR A 25 4.99 -37.59 -17.98
C THR A 25 5.66 -36.22 -17.91
N ALA A 26 6.24 -35.93 -16.75
CA ALA A 26 7.06 -34.73 -16.55
C ALA A 26 8.31 -34.80 -17.44
N PRO A 27 8.74 -33.67 -18.04
CA PRO A 27 10.00 -33.62 -18.78
C PRO A 27 11.17 -33.69 -17.81
N THR A 28 12.09 -34.61 -18.11
CA THR A 28 13.36 -34.82 -17.41
C THR A 28 14.21 -33.53 -17.45
N PRO A 29 14.76 -33.07 -16.32
CA PRO A 29 15.65 -31.92 -16.32
C PRO A 29 16.94 -32.24 -17.07
N ARG A 30 17.33 -31.37 -18.02
CA ARG A 30 18.62 -31.42 -18.70
C ARG A 30 19.77 -31.19 -17.73
N PRO A 31 20.87 -31.94 -17.86
CA PRO A 31 22.07 -31.68 -17.05
C PRO A 31 22.67 -30.32 -17.41
N VAL A 32 22.94 -29.53 -16.38
CA VAL A 32 23.67 -28.26 -16.48
C VAL A 32 25.17 -28.61 -16.63
N PRO A 33 25.91 -28.03 -17.60
CA PRO A 33 27.35 -28.21 -17.68
C PRO A 33 28.02 -27.58 -16.45
N GLY A 34 28.85 -28.37 -15.74
CA GLY A 34 29.63 -27.92 -14.60
C GLY A 34 30.72 -26.90 -14.97
N PRO A 35 31.20 -26.14 -13.98
CA PRO A 35 32.22 -25.12 -14.22
C PRO A 35 33.54 -25.73 -14.68
N ARG A 36 34.13 -25.14 -15.74
CA ARG A 36 35.46 -25.49 -16.24
C ARG A 36 36.51 -25.23 -15.17
N PRO A 37 37.50 -26.14 -15.01
CA PRO A 37 38.65 -25.88 -14.16
C PRO A 37 39.49 -24.71 -14.70
N ALA A 38 39.88 -23.80 -13.81
CA ALA A 38 40.80 -22.72 -14.12
C ALA A 38 42.18 -23.25 -14.46
N ALA A 39 42.79 -22.74 -15.54
CA ALA A 39 44.15 -23.06 -15.94
C ALA A 39 45.15 -22.51 -14.89
N PRO A 40 46.29 -23.22 -14.63
CA PRO A 40 47.28 -22.76 -13.68
C PRO A 40 48.02 -21.53 -14.19
N ALA A 41 48.18 -20.53 -13.29
CA ALA A 41 48.94 -19.33 -13.57
C ALA A 41 50.46 -19.64 -13.70
N ARG A 42 51.07 -19.15 -14.78
CA ARG A 42 52.51 -19.17 -14.97
C ARG A 42 53.21 -18.22 -14.01
N PRO A 43 54.33 -18.59 -13.43
CA PRO A 43 55.11 -17.68 -12.59
C PRO A 43 55.79 -16.61 -13.47
N GLY A 44 55.43 -15.37 -13.26
CA GLY A 44 56.07 -14.21 -13.86
C GLY A 44 57.27 -13.75 -13.03
N ARG A 45 58.37 -13.54 -13.69
CA ARG A 45 59.70 -13.11 -13.21
C ARG A 45 59.63 -11.72 -12.57
N PRO A 46 60.29 -11.42 -11.43
CA PRO A 46 60.33 -10.08 -10.83
C PRO A 46 61.21 -9.13 -11.67
N GLY A 47 60.62 -8.03 -12.10
CA GLY A 47 61.32 -6.88 -12.68
C GLY A 47 61.49 -5.75 -11.63
N PRO A 48 62.54 -4.89 -11.71
CA PRO A 48 62.83 -3.91 -10.72
C PRO A 48 61.81 -2.77 -10.64
N ILE A 49 61.41 -2.43 -9.44
CA ILE A 49 60.48 -1.39 -9.11
C ILE A 49 61.11 0.00 -9.33
N ARG A 50 60.60 0.76 -10.28
CA ARG A 50 60.84 2.20 -10.36
C ARG A 50 59.71 2.94 -9.66
N PRO A 51 59.97 3.87 -8.76
CA PRO A 51 58.92 4.70 -8.19
C PRO A 51 58.47 5.75 -9.24
N MET A 52 57.24 5.67 -9.69
CA MET A 52 56.61 6.76 -10.43
C MET A 52 55.86 7.70 -9.48
N PRO A 53 55.92 9.01 -9.70
CA PRO A 53 55.13 9.96 -8.91
C PRO A 53 53.65 9.72 -9.14
N ALA A 54 52.88 9.75 -8.04
CA ALA A 54 51.42 9.66 -8.06
C ALA A 54 50.82 10.81 -8.86
N GLN A 55 50.37 10.55 -10.09
CA GLN A 55 49.46 11.46 -10.81
C GLN A 55 48.10 11.42 -10.06
N ARG A 56 47.79 12.56 -9.44
CA ARG A 56 46.43 12.82 -8.98
C ARG A 56 45.55 12.90 -10.20
N THR A 57 44.77 11.86 -10.45
CA THR A 57 43.64 11.94 -11.35
C THR A 57 42.66 12.98 -10.79
N PRO A 58 42.20 13.92 -11.61
CA PRO A 58 41.12 14.82 -11.21
C PRO A 58 39.92 13.94 -10.85
N ARG A 59 39.48 14.03 -9.59
CA ARG A 59 38.24 13.42 -9.12
C ARG A 59 37.12 14.10 -9.89
N GLU A 60 36.58 13.41 -10.88
CA GLU A 60 35.36 13.77 -11.56
C GLU A 60 34.30 14.08 -10.47
N PRO A 61 33.63 15.25 -10.53
CA PRO A 61 32.61 15.56 -9.55
C PRO A 61 31.53 14.48 -9.67
N ALA A 62 31.38 13.71 -8.59
CA ALA A 62 30.31 12.74 -8.49
C ALA A 62 29.00 13.45 -8.83
N LYS A 63 28.37 13.01 -9.95
CA LYS A 63 27.04 13.42 -10.33
C LYS A 63 26.15 13.26 -9.08
N PRO A 64 25.47 14.30 -8.61
CA PRO A 64 24.57 14.15 -7.48
C PRO A 64 23.58 13.05 -7.87
N GLY A 65 23.61 11.95 -7.13
CA GLY A 65 22.52 10.97 -7.19
C GLY A 65 21.21 11.71 -6.91
N PRO A 66 20.07 11.24 -7.42
CA PRO A 66 18.82 11.89 -7.12
C PRO A 66 18.69 11.97 -5.59
N SER A 67 18.86 13.19 -5.07
CA SER A 67 18.46 13.50 -3.71
C SER A 67 16.99 13.16 -3.68
N VAL A 68 16.61 12.13 -2.94
CA VAL A 68 15.23 11.98 -2.45
C VAL A 68 15.04 13.18 -1.51
N SER A 69 14.76 14.34 -2.11
CA SER A 69 14.14 15.43 -1.38
C SER A 69 12.92 14.79 -0.75
N ALA A 70 12.85 14.81 0.57
CA ALA A 70 11.61 14.51 1.27
C ALA A 70 10.61 15.56 0.75
N SER A 71 9.92 15.24 -0.35
CA SER A 71 8.90 16.11 -0.91
C SER A 71 7.77 16.10 0.11
N THR A 72 7.43 17.28 0.61
CA THR A 72 6.22 17.47 1.42
C THR A 72 5.06 16.82 0.66
N PRO A 73 4.28 15.93 1.30
CA PRO A 73 3.16 15.31 0.62
C PRO A 73 2.23 16.37 0.03
N GLN A 74 1.71 16.11 -1.15
CA GLN A 74 0.66 16.94 -1.72
C GLN A 74 -0.61 16.75 -0.88
N ILE A 75 -1.29 17.84 -0.56
CA ILE A 75 -2.58 17.79 0.15
C ILE A 75 -3.69 18.09 -0.84
N GLN A 76 -4.69 17.25 -0.88
CA GLN A 76 -5.91 17.41 -1.67
C GLN A 76 -7.12 17.40 -0.75
N LEU A 77 -7.94 18.45 -0.86
CA LEU A 77 -9.18 18.56 -0.10
C LEU A 77 -10.37 18.21 -1.00
N ILE A 78 -11.23 17.30 -0.53
CA ILE A 78 -12.50 16.97 -1.14
C ILE A 78 -13.60 17.47 -0.19
N PRO A 79 -14.33 18.54 -0.57
CA PRO A 79 -15.40 19.07 0.26
C PRO A 79 -16.54 18.07 0.43
N ALA A 80 -16.87 17.76 1.67
CA ALA A 80 -17.95 16.83 2.01
C ALA A 80 -18.56 17.20 3.38
N SER A 81 -19.80 16.82 3.61
CA SER A 81 -20.38 16.84 4.96
C SER A 81 -19.84 15.65 5.78
N ALA A 82 -19.98 15.67 7.10
CA ALA A 82 -19.59 14.54 7.93
C ALA A 82 -20.30 13.23 7.51
N GLU A 83 -21.53 13.32 7.05
CA GLU A 83 -22.34 12.18 6.59
C GLU A 83 -21.88 11.62 5.25
N SER A 84 -21.34 12.46 4.37
CA SER A 84 -20.88 12.08 3.02
C SER A 84 -19.34 11.96 2.90
N ALA A 85 -18.61 12.25 3.98
CA ALA A 85 -17.14 12.20 3.96
C ALA A 85 -16.60 10.79 3.75
N LEU A 86 -17.33 9.77 4.21
CA LEU A 86 -16.96 8.37 4.02
C LEU A 86 -17.12 7.97 2.55
N ASP A 87 -18.27 8.26 1.94
CA ASP A 87 -18.54 7.98 0.52
C ASP A 87 -17.53 8.70 -0.38
N ALA A 88 -17.21 9.97 -0.06
CA ALA A 88 -16.19 10.72 -0.81
C ALA A 88 -14.78 10.12 -0.66
N ALA A 89 -14.47 9.52 0.49
CA ALA A 89 -13.20 8.82 0.70
C ALA A 89 -13.16 7.49 -0.07
N GLU A 90 -14.26 6.74 -0.11
CA GLU A 90 -14.37 5.51 -0.91
C GLU A 90 -14.20 5.82 -2.40
N GLU A 91 -14.89 6.85 -2.92
CA GLU A 91 -14.74 7.29 -4.31
C GLU A 91 -13.29 7.70 -4.62
N ALA A 92 -12.63 8.40 -3.70
CA ALA A 92 -11.22 8.76 -3.86
C ALA A 92 -10.30 7.52 -3.91
N VAL A 93 -10.57 6.49 -3.10
CA VAL A 93 -9.84 5.22 -3.13
C VAL A 93 -10.06 4.50 -4.46
N ASP A 94 -11.30 4.42 -4.94
CA ASP A 94 -11.62 3.78 -6.21
C ASP A 94 -10.88 4.46 -7.38
N LEU A 95 -10.89 5.79 -7.44
CA LEU A 95 -10.15 6.56 -8.45
C LEU A 95 -8.64 6.34 -8.37
N LEU A 96 -8.07 6.20 -7.17
CA LEU A 96 -6.66 5.87 -6.98
C LEU A 96 -6.32 4.49 -7.54
N LEU A 97 -7.14 3.48 -7.25
CA LEU A 97 -6.97 2.11 -7.75
C LEU A 97 -7.14 2.04 -9.27
N GLU A 98 -8.16 2.71 -9.82
CA GLU A 98 -8.39 2.81 -11.28
C GLU A 98 -7.23 3.50 -11.99
N SER A 99 -6.58 4.48 -11.34
CA SER A 99 -5.38 5.15 -11.88
C SER A 99 -4.13 4.29 -11.86
N GLY A 100 -4.21 3.06 -11.33
CA GLY A 100 -3.10 2.10 -11.24
C GLY A 100 -2.30 2.21 -9.96
N ARG A 101 -2.79 2.88 -8.92
CA ARG A 101 -2.16 2.85 -7.60
C ARG A 101 -2.31 1.44 -6.98
N ALA A 102 -1.23 0.91 -6.40
CA ALA A 102 -1.32 -0.37 -5.70
C ALA A 102 -2.20 -0.23 -4.44
N PRO A 103 -3.08 -1.21 -4.14
CA PRO A 103 -3.91 -1.17 -2.94
C PRO A 103 -3.09 -1.01 -1.66
N GLY A 104 -1.97 -1.70 -1.54
CA GLY A 104 -1.05 -1.60 -0.41
C GLY A 104 -0.41 -0.22 -0.21
N ASP A 105 -0.50 0.67 -1.20
CA ASP A 105 -0.02 2.05 -1.09
C ASP A 105 -1.02 2.98 -0.36
N VAL A 106 -2.25 2.52 -0.09
CA VAL A 106 -3.34 3.36 0.41
C VAL A 106 -3.69 3.01 1.85
N LEU A 107 -3.71 4.04 2.71
CA LEU A 107 -4.21 3.99 4.08
C LEU A 107 -5.43 4.90 4.19
N VAL A 108 -6.55 4.37 4.67
CA VAL A 108 -7.77 5.14 4.93
C VAL A 108 -7.94 5.32 6.44
N ILE A 109 -8.21 6.54 6.88
CA ILE A 109 -8.43 6.86 8.30
C ILE A 109 -9.79 7.54 8.46
N THR A 110 -10.61 7.06 9.39
CA THR A 110 -11.89 7.68 9.77
C THR A 110 -11.76 8.39 11.12
N THR A 111 -12.40 9.56 11.27
CA THR A 111 -12.36 10.32 12.52
C THR A 111 -13.57 10.10 13.43
N GLY A 112 -14.70 9.65 12.87
CA GLY A 112 -15.93 9.32 13.55
C GLY A 112 -16.13 7.82 13.68
N GLU A 113 -17.18 7.29 13.06
CA GLU A 113 -17.43 5.86 13.05
C GLU A 113 -16.38 5.11 12.20
N PRO A 114 -15.94 3.92 12.65
CA PRO A 114 -15.04 3.09 11.88
C PRO A 114 -15.62 2.74 10.49
N HIS A 115 -14.76 2.64 9.50
CA HIS A 115 -15.15 2.17 8.18
C HIS A 115 -15.75 0.75 8.27
N PRO A 116 -16.82 0.42 7.50
CA PRO A 116 -17.41 -0.92 7.51
C PRO A 116 -16.39 -2.04 7.27
N TRP A 117 -15.43 -1.84 6.37
CA TRP A 117 -14.33 -2.78 6.12
C TRP A 117 -13.43 -2.97 7.35
N ALA A 118 -13.07 -1.89 8.06
CA ALA A 118 -12.30 -2.01 9.29
C ALA A 118 -13.04 -2.80 10.36
N ALA A 119 -14.35 -2.55 10.51
CA ALA A 119 -15.19 -3.30 11.45
C ALA A 119 -15.29 -4.78 11.05
N HIS A 120 -15.41 -5.07 9.75
CA HIS A 120 -15.44 -6.42 9.22
C HIS A 120 -14.13 -7.17 9.52
N GLU A 121 -13.00 -6.57 9.18
CA GLU A 121 -11.68 -7.19 9.41
C GLU A 121 -11.39 -7.41 10.89
N LEU A 122 -11.77 -6.46 11.76
CA LEU A 122 -11.64 -6.59 13.20
C LEU A 122 -12.51 -7.73 13.76
N SER A 123 -13.58 -8.13 13.08
CA SER A 123 -14.42 -9.27 13.49
C SER A 123 -13.67 -10.61 13.48
N PHE A 124 -12.61 -10.72 12.68
CA PHE A 124 -11.70 -11.88 12.66
C PHE A 124 -10.63 -11.83 13.75
N GLY A 125 -10.58 -10.75 14.51
CA GLY A 125 -9.65 -10.53 15.61
C GLY A 125 -8.52 -9.55 15.28
N GLU A 126 -8.09 -8.83 16.31
CA GLU A 126 -7.07 -7.78 16.19
C GLU A 126 -5.75 -8.31 15.60
N THR A 127 -5.36 -9.53 15.92
CA THR A 127 -4.13 -10.14 15.38
C THR A 127 -4.21 -10.31 13.86
N ALA A 128 -5.34 -10.76 13.34
CA ALA A 128 -5.55 -10.94 11.89
C ALA A 128 -5.59 -9.58 11.18
N TYR A 129 -6.28 -8.62 11.75
CA TYR A 129 -6.35 -7.25 11.25
C TYR A 129 -4.97 -6.60 11.08
N TRP A 130 -4.10 -6.68 12.11
CA TRP A 130 -2.76 -6.12 12.02
C TRP A 130 -1.81 -6.94 11.15
N ALA A 131 -2.02 -8.26 11.03
CA ALA A 131 -1.26 -9.08 10.08
C ALA A 131 -1.51 -8.66 8.63
N GLN A 132 -2.75 -8.27 8.29
CA GLN A 132 -3.12 -7.71 6.99
C GLN A 132 -2.41 -6.36 6.73
N HIS A 133 -2.40 -5.48 7.75
CA HIS A 133 -1.65 -4.23 7.69
C HIS A 133 -0.17 -4.46 7.37
N ASP A 134 0.45 -5.43 8.06
CA ASP A 134 1.89 -5.72 7.94
C ASP A 134 2.23 -6.42 6.61
N ALA A 135 1.29 -7.18 6.03
CA ALA A 135 1.43 -7.76 4.69
C ALA A 135 1.50 -6.67 3.60
N GLY A 136 0.74 -5.59 3.76
CA GLY A 136 0.80 -4.44 2.86
C GLY A 136 0.29 -4.71 1.44
N ASP A 137 -0.53 -5.74 1.26
CA ASP A 137 -1.01 -6.17 -0.06
C ASP A 137 -2.33 -5.49 -0.46
N ASP A 138 -3.03 -4.89 0.51
CA ASP A 138 -4.36 -4.33 0.33
C ASP A 138 -4.51 -2.93 0.95
N VAL A 139 -5.60 -2.23 0.58
CA VAL A 139 -6.01 -0.98 1.23
C VAL A 139 -6.25 -1.25 2.71
N PHE A 140 -5.63 -0.46 3.56
CA PHE A 140 -5.81 -0.61 4.99
C PHE A 140 -6.73 0.48 5.54
N TYR A 141 -7.76 0.08 6.25
CA TYR A 141 -8.74 0.97 6.87
C TYR A 141 -8.52 1.02 8.38
N ALA A 142 -8.26 2.20 8.92
CA ALA A 142 -8.02 2.42 10.34
C ALA A 142 -8.99 3.45 10.92
N ASP A 143 -9.37 3.25 12.16
CA ASP A 143 -10.03 4.27 12.97
C ASP A 143 -8.99 5.21 13.59
N ALA A 144 -9.37 6.46 13.87
CA ALA A 144 -8.48 7.47 14.45
C ALA A 144 -7.80 7.02 15.74
N SER A 145 -8.47 6.18 16.55
CA SER A 145 -7.93 5.70 17.82
C SER A 145 -6.72 4.76 17.64
N VAL A 146 -6.65 4.03 16.52
CA VAL A 146 -5.58 3.09 16.20
C VAL A 146 -4.66 3.58 15.11
N ALA A 147 -4.97 4.69 14.46
CA ALA A 147 -4.20 5.24 13.33
C ALA A 147 -2.71 5.51 13.65
N SER A 148 -2.39 5.78 14.91
CA SER A 148 -1.01 5.99 15.36
C SER A 148 -0.14 4.73 15.21
N ARG A 149 -0.73 3.54 15.20
CA ARG A 149 -0.07 2.25 15.01
C ARG A 149 0.16 1.93 13.53
N ALA A 150 -0.64 2.51 12.63
CA ALA A 150 -0.50 2.27 11.21
C ALA A 150 0.84 2.80 10.67
N ALA A 151 1.49 2.03 9.80
CA ALA A 151 2.71 2.46 9.13
C ALA A 151 2.42 3.57 8.09
N ALA A 152 3.45 4.33 7.73
CA ALA A 152 3.34 5.31 6.66
C ALA A 152 3.12 4.60 5.31
N ARG A 153 2.27 5.19 4.47
CA ARG A 153 2.01 4.72 3.10
C ARG A 153 2.14 5.88 2.11
N PRO A 154 2.39 5.62 0.84
CA PRO A 154 2.48 6.66 -0.19
C PRO A 154 1.25 7.57 -0.23
N VAL A 155 0.07 7.02 -0.03
CA VAL A 155 -1.20 7.76 -0.03
C VAL A 155 -1.95 7.53 1.28
N VAL A 156 -2.41 8.61 1.88
CA VAL A 156 -3.34 8.56 3.02
C VAL A 156 -4.63 9.29 2.64
N VAL A 157 -5.76 8.66 2.88
CA VAL A 157 -7.08 9.24 2.70
C VAL A 157 -7.74 9.37 4.06
N VAL A 158 -8.22 10.56 4.41
CA VAL A 158 -8.91 10.81 5.68
C VAL A 158 -10.36 11.17 5.42
N ALA A 159 -11.28 10.40 5.99
CA ALA A 159 -12.68 10.74 6.06
C ALA A 159 -12.97 11.45 7.39
N VAL A 160 -13.28 12.75 7.34
CA VAL A 160 -13.74 13.51 8.51
C VAL A 160 -15.26 13.29 8.64
N ASN A 161 -15.62 12.07 9.01
CA ASN A 161 -16.99 11.57 9.08
C ASN A 161 -17.63 11.77 10.46
N GLY A 162 -17.21 12.79 11.20
CA GLY A 162 -17.65 13.09 12.57
C GLY A 162 -16.50 12.95 13.57
N GLY A 163 -16.85 12.68 14.81
CA GLY A 163 -15.92 12.66 15.93
C GLY A 163 -15.78 14.03 16.59
N ALA A 164 -15.10 14.07 17.75
CA ALA A 164 -14.81 15.33 18.44
C ALA A 164 -13.78 16.16 17.67
N ASP A 165 -13.87 17.49 17.73
CA ASP A 165 -12.89 18.40 17.11
C ASP A 165 -11.44 18.08 17.52
N ALA A 166 -11.23 17.65 18.77
CA ALA A 166 -9.93 17.22 19.26
C ALA A 166 -9.41 15.98 18.53
N THR A 167 -10.30 15.04 18.15
CA THR A 167 -9.94 13.85 17.36
C THR A 167 -9.49 14.27 15.98
N VAL A 168 -10.23 15.14 15.30
CA VAL A 168 -9.88 15.67 13.98
C VAL A 168 -8.54 16.41 14.04
N ALA A 169 -8.38 17.29 15.06
CA ALA A 169 -7.14 18.06 15.26
C ALA A 169 -5.90 17.19 15.51
N ALA A 170 -6.06 16.03 16.13
CA ALA A 170 -4.98 15.07 16.34
C ALA A 170 -4.73 14.20 15.10
N THR A 171 -5.80 13.79 14.39
CA THR A 171 -5.72 12.85 13.27
C THR A 171 -5.12 13.47 12.02
N LEU A 172 -5.46 14.70 11.67
CA LEU A 172 -4.99 15.32 10.42
C LEU A 172 -3.46 15.52 10.37
N PRO A 173 -2.78 16.06 11.42
CA PRO A 173 -1.32 16.12 11.44
C PRO A 173 -0.67 14.74 11.45
N LEU A 174 -1.26 13.75 12.13
CA LEU A 174 -0.81 12.38 12.12
C LEU A 174 -0.89 11.80 10.70
N ALA A 175 -2.03 11.94 10.03
CA ALA A 175 -2.21 11.48 8.64
C ALA A 175 -1.21 12.13 7.69
N LEU A 176 -0.95 13.42 7.84
CA LEU A 176 0.07 14.13 7.06
C LEU A 176 1.47 13.53 7.29
N SER A 177 1.82 13.22 8.53
CA SER A 177 3.10 12.58 8.85
C SER A 177 3.24 11.15 8.34
N ARG A 178 2.11 10.47 8.07
CA ARG A 178 2.04 9.10 7.54
C ARG A 178 1.95 9.06 6.02
N SER A 179 1.63 10.17 5.37
CA SER A 179 1.56 10.25 3.90
C SER A 179 2.95 10.51 3.31
N GLY A 180 3.37 9.61 2.38
CA GLY A 180 4.65 9.74 1.71
C GLY A 180 4.62 10.68 0.50
N ALA A 181 3.50 10.74 -0.22
CA ALA A 181 3.35 11.50 -1.45
C ALA A 181 2.06 12.32 -1.53
N LEU A 182 0.94 11.76 -1.04
CA LEU A 182 -0.37 12.37 -1.18
C LEU A 182 -1.22 12.17 0.08
N LEU A 183 -1.78 13.25 0.58
CA LEU A 183 -2.83 13.25 1.59
C LEU A 183 -4.12 13.74 0.96
N ILE A 184 -5.17 12.93 0.97
CA ILE A 184 -6.53 13.33 0.57
C ILE A 184 -7.35 13.48 1.85
N VAL A 185 -8.05 14.59 1.99
CA VAL A 185 -8.94 14.81 3.15
C VAL A 185 -10.33 15.12 2.65
N CYS A 186 -11.29 14.26 3.03
CA CYS A 186 -12.70 14.40 2.69
C CYS A 186 -13.46 14.94 3.91
N GLY A 187 -14.09 16.10 3.80
CA GLY A 187 -14.82 16.70 4.92
C GLY A 187 -15.08 18.21 4.78
N ASP A 188 -15.47 18.85 5.88
CA ASP A 188 -15.73 20.29 5.89
C ASP A 188 -14.41 21.08 5.71
N PRO A 189 -14.32 21.90 4.62
CA PRO A 189 -13.12 22.68 4.35
C PRO A 189 -12.72 23.64 5.46
N LYS A 190 -13.71 24.19 6.18
CA LYS A 190 -13.43 25.14 7.27
C LYS A 190 -12.74 24.44 8.45
N GLN A 191 -13.24 23.27 8.83
CA GLN A 191 -12.69 22.47 9.90
C GLN A 191 -11.27 21.99 9.54
N ILE A 192 -11.10 21.47 8.32
CA ILE A 192 -9.82 20.96 7.83
C ILE A 192 -8.77 22.08 7.75
N ASN A 193 -9.13 23.23 7.16
CA ASN A 193 -8.23 24.39 7.05
C ASN A 193 -7.84 24.99 8.41
N SER A 194 -8.72 24.87 9.43
CA SER A 194 -8.38 25.33 10.77
C SER A 194 -7.26 24.50 11.43
N VAL A 195 -7.11 23.25 11.02
CA VAL A 195 -6.10 22.32 11.55
C VAL A 195 -4.83 22.29 10.71
N LEU A 196 -4.97 22.19 9.38
CA LEU A 196 -3.82 22.08 8.47
C LEU A 196 -3.26 23.43 8.02
N GLY A 197 -3.95 24.52 8.33
CA GLY A 197 -3.59 25.87 7.91
C GLY A 197 -4.18 26.26 6.56
N ALA A 198 -4.33 27.57 6.32
CA ALA A 198 -4.92 28.12 5.09
C ALA A 198 -3.93 28.04 3.91
N GLY A 199 -3.58 26.85 3.49
CA GLY A 199 -2.62 26.63 2.41
C GLY A 199 -2.92 25.33 1.63
N VAL A 200 -4.10 24.74 1.86
CA VAL A 200 -4.54 23.50 1.23
C VAL A 200 -5.61 23.81 0.18
#